data_81a07e63c00be508282deeee5481796f
#
_entry.id   81a07e63c00be508282deeee5481796f
#
_cell.length_a   1.000
_cell.length_b   1.000
_cell.length_c   1.000
_cell.angle_alpha   90.00
_cell.angle_beta   90.00
_cell.angle_gamma   90.00
#
_symmetry.space_group_name_H-M   'P 1'
#
loop_
_entity.id
_entity.type
_entity.pdbx_description
1 polymer ?
#
loop_
_entity_poly.entity_id
_entity_poly.type
_entity_poly.pdbx_seq_one_letter_code
_entity_poly.pdbx_strand_id
1 'polypeptide(L)'
;IIQVNRLKKSLNKKPFLSRIYSKEEILKCKRSKVNSNCFAKRFAAKEAFSKALGTGISKGISFNEIVVLNEKSGKPYIKLINKTKKIVERKLKKKIYKISLSIADEKNYAVAFVTISI
;
A
#
# COMPACT_ATOMS: atom_id res chain seq x y z
N ILE A 1 -10.16 5.96 -2.51
CA ILE A 1 -11.18 5.28 -1.67
C ILE A 1 -11.39 3.88 -2.19
N ILE A 2 -11.33 2.90 -1.30
CA ILE A 2 -11.51 1.50 -1.65
C ILE A 2 -12.78 0.98 -0.99
N GLN A 3 -13.64 0.38 -1.77
CA GLN A 3 -14.83 -0.29 -1.26
C GLN A 3 -14.45 -1.70 -0.80
N VAL A 4 -14.59 -1.97 0.49
CA VAL A 4 -14.13 -3.22 1.11
C VAL A 4 -14.78 -4.45 0.50
N ASN A 5 -16.10 -4.42 0.26
CA ASN A 5 -16.80 -5.57 -0.30
C ASN A 5 -16.34 -5.97 -1.70
N ARG A 6 -15.97 -5.00 -2.51
CA ARG A 6 -15.43 -5.28 -3.85
C ARG A 6 -14.06 -5.96 -3.77
N LEU A 7 -13.22 -5.45 -2.90
CA LEU A 7 -11.89 -6.04 -2.71
C LEU A 7 -11.99 -7.45 -2.15
N LYS A 8 -12.93 -7.69 -1.24
CA LYS A 8 -13.09 -8.97 -0.57
C LYS A 8 -13.22 -10.15 -1.54
N LYS A 9 -13.88 -9.94 -2.67
CA LYS A 9 -14.04 -10.98 -3.69
C LYS A 9 -12.70 -11.41 -4.30
N SER A 10 -11.76 -10.47 -4.44
CA SER A 10 -10.43 -10.75 -4.99
C SER A 10 -9.48 -11.35 -3.97
N LEU A 11 -9.71 -11.10 -2.67
CA LEU A 11 -8.80 -11.56 -1.62
C LEU A 11 -8.74 -13.09 -1.48
N ASN A 12 -9.74 -13.80 -2.00
CA ASN A 12 -9.76 -15.27 -1.97
C ASN A 12 -8.84 -15.89 -3.02
N LYS A 13 -8.29 -15.09 -3.92
CA LYS A 13 -7.42 -15.57 -4.99
C LYS A 13 -5.96 -15.38 -4.62
N LYS A 14 -5.22 -16.47 -4.45
CA LYS A 14 -3.78 -16.40 -4.13
C LYS A 14 -2.97 -15.54 -5.09
N PRO A 15 -3.16 -15.65 -6.43
CA PRO A 15 -2.40 -14.79 -7.35
C PRO A 15 -2.64 -13.31 -7.11
N PHE A 16 -3.86 -12.91 -6.75
CA PHE A 16 -4.14 -11.52 -6.41
C PHE A 16 -3.35 -11.08 -5.18
N LEU A 17 -3.42 -11.87 -4.11
CA LEU A 17 -2.74 -11.52 -2.85
C LEU A 17 -1.25 -11.30 -3.05
N SER A 18 -0.57 -12.25 -3.70
CA SER A 18 0.88 -12.17 -3.85
C SER A 18 1.33 -11.08 -4.82
N ARG A 19 0.45 -10.67 -5.73
CA ARG A 19 0.75 -9.59 -6.68
C ARG A 19 0.62 -8.22 -6.04
N ILE A 20 -0.28 -8.07 -5.08
CA ILE A 20 -0.61 -6.78 -4.47
C ILE A 20 0.09 -6.58 -3.14
N TYR A 21 0.27 -7.63 -2.35
CA TYR A 21 0.79 -7.51 -0.98
C TYR A 21 2.08 -8.27 -0.79
N SER A 22 2.96 -7.74 0.07
CA SER A 22 4.16 -8.44 0.49
C SER A 22 3.78 -9.57 1.46
N LYS A 23 4.73 -10.48 1.70
CA LYS A 23 4.53 -11.56 2.67
C LYS A 23 4.24 -11.03 4.07
N GLU A 24 4.93 -9.97 4.48
CA GLU A 24 4.71 -9.32 5.78
C GLU A 24 3.28 -8.82 5.92
N GLU A 25 2.79 -8.15 4.87
CA GLU A 25 1.44 -7.61 4.88
C GLU A 25 0.39 -8.71 4.94
N ILE A 26 0.59 -9.77 4.18
CA ILE A 26 -0.32 -10.92 4.17
C ILE A 26 -0.40 -11.55 5.55
N LEU A 27 0.75 -11.79 6.18
CA LEU A 27 0.79 -12.37 7.52
C LEU A 27 0.08 -11.49 8.54
N LYS A 28 0.35 -10.20 8.49
CA LYS A 28 -0.28 -9.26 9.43
C LYS A 28 -1.80 -9.23 9.27
N CYS A 29 -2.29 -9.13 8.04
CA CYS A 29 -3.72 -9.02 7.80
C CYS A 29 -4.46 -10.31 8.09
N LYS A 30 -3.84 -11.46 7.87
CA LYS A 30 -4.46 -12.74 8.23
C LYS A 30 -4.62 -12.92 9.74
N ARG A 31 -3.81 -12.24 10.54
CA ARG A 31 -3.94 -12.24 12.00
C ARG A 31 -4.94 -11.21 12.52
N SER A 32 -5.37 -10.29 11.68
CA SER A 32 -6.30 -9.25 12.08
C SER A 32 -7.71 -9.81 12.22
N LYS A 33 -8.49 -9.27 13.18
CA LYS A 33 -9.89 -9.67 13.37
C LYS A 33 -10.76 -9.32 12.16
N VAL A 34 -10.44 -8.23 11.46
CA VAL A 34 -11.16 -7.81 10.27
C VAL A 34 -10.17 -7.81 9.09
N ASN A 35 -9.93 -9.00 8.54
CA ASN A 35 -8.95 -9.21 7.48
C ASN A 35 -9.18 -8.28 6.27
N SER A 36 -10.42 -8.23 5.80
CA SER A 36 -10.75 -7.45 4.61
C SER A 36 -10.45 -5.97 4.77
N ASN A 37 -10.70 -5.39 5.95
CA ASN A 37 -10.37 -3.99 6.20
C ASN A 37 -8.87 -3.78 6.29
N CYS A 38 -8.14 -4.71 6.89
CA CYS A 38 -6.68 -4.64 6.93
C CYS A 38 -6.08 -4.61 5.53
N PHE A 39 -6.54 -5.47 4.64
CA PHE A 39 -6.11 -5.48 3.25
C PHE A 39 -6.57 -4.25 2.49
N ALA A 40 -7.80 -3.80 2.72
CA ALA A 40 -8.35 -2.63 2.02
C ALA A 40 -7.58 -1.35 2.36
N LYS A 41 -7.22 -1.15 3.62
CA LYS A 41 -6.41 0.00 4.03
C LYS A 41 -5.08 0.01 3.30
N ARG A 42 -4.44 -1.14 3.19
CA ARG A 42 -3.16 -1.25 2.49
C ARG A 42 -3.29 -1.03 0.99
N PHE A 43 -4.35 -1.57 0.40
CA PHE A 43 -4.62 -1.33 -1.01
C PHE A 43 -4.80 0.17 -1.29
N ALA A 44 -5.60 0.84 -0.46
CA ALA A 44 -5.82 2.28 -0.60
C ALA A 44 -4.51 3.07 -0.52
N ALA A 45 -3.62 2.69 0.41
CA ALA A 45 -2.33 3.35 0.57
C ALA A 45 -1.44 3.17 -0.66
N LYS A 46 -1.39 1.95 -1.21
CA LYS A 46 -0.58 1.65 -2.40
C LYS A 46 -1.07 2.43 -3.61
N GLU A 47 -2.37 2.49 -3.79
CA GLU A 47 -2.98 3.24 -4.88
C GLU A 47 -2.73 4.74 -4.72
N ALA A 48 -2.90 5.26 -3.51
CA ALA A 48 -2.64 6.67 -3.23
C ALA A 48 -1.18 7.03 -3.48
N PHE A 49 -0.25 6.13 -3.11
CA PHE A 49 1.18 6.35 -3.36
C PHE A 49 1.46 6.43 -4.87
N SER A 50 0.92 5.51 -5.65
CA SER A 50 1.18 5.49 -7.09
C SER A 50 0.61 6.74 -7.78
N LYS A 51 -0.51 7.24 -7.30
CA LYS A 51 -1.08 8.50 -7.81
C LYS A 51 -0.23 9.70 -7.43
N ALA A 52 0.26 9.74 -6.18
CA ALA A 52 1.14 10.82 -5.73
C ALA A 52 2.44 10.86 -6.53
N LEU A 53 2.94 9.68 -6.91
CA LEU A 53 4.14 9.60 -7.73
C LEU A 53 3.88 10.00 -9.19
N GLY A 54 2.62 9.93 -9.64
CA GLY A 54 2.23 10.32 -10.99
C GLY A 54 2.38 9.25 -12.05
N THR A 55 2.73 8.02 -11.68
CA THR A 55 2.95 6.93 -12.65
C THR A 55 1.83 5.91 -12.72
N GLY A 56 1.00 5.81 -11.66
CA GLY A 56 0.08 4.70 -11.53
C GLY A 56 0.84 3.37 -11.42
N ILE A 57 0.17 2.27 -11.74
CA ILE A 57 0.75 0.93 -11.68
C ILE A 57 1.70 0.67 -12.86
N SER A 58 1.61 1.48 -13.91
CA SER A 58 2.44 1.33 -15.09
C SER A 58 3.89 1.73 -14.80
N LYS A 59 4.81 1.33 -15.69
CA LYS A 59 6.23 1.70 -15.63
C LYS A 59 7.04 0.95 -14.57
N GLY A 60 6.66 -0.29 -14.29
CA GLY A 60 7.48 -1.20 -13.51
C GLY A 60 7.31 -1.14 -12.01
N ILE A 61 6.42 -0.28 -11.51
CA ILE A 61 6.11 -0.24 -10.09
C ILE A 61 5.19 -1.41 -9.74
N SER A 62 5.55 -2.14 -8.68
CA SER A 62 4.76 -3.28 -8.22
C SER A 62 4.18 -2.99 -6.84
N PHE A 63 2.88 -3.23 -6.66
CA PHE A 63 2.20 -2.96 -5.40
C PHE A 63 2.78 -3.77 -4.24
N ASN A 64 3.21 -5.00 -4.48
CA ASN A 64 3.81 -5.81 -3.42
C ASN A 64 5.18 -5.30 -2.97
N GLU A 65 5.74 -4.30 -3.66
CA GLU A 65 6.97 -3.64 -3.28
C GLU A 65 6.74 -2.26 -2.64
N ILE A 66 5.49 -1.84 -2.53
CA ILE A 66 5.06 -0.68 -1.76
C ILE A 66 4.50 -1.22 -0.46
N VAL A 67 5.36 -1.44 0.52
CA VAL A 67 4.97 -2.18 1.73
C VAL A 67 4.43 -1.24 2.79
N VAL A 68 3.22 -1.50 3.25
CA VAL A 68 2.57 -0.69 4.28
C VAL A 68 2.71 -1.40 5.63
N LEU A 69 3.42 -0.78 6.52
CA LEU A 69 3.70 -1.31 7.85
C LEU A 69 3.20 -0.34 8.92
N ASN A 70 3.27 -0.76 10.17
CA ASN A 70 2.89 0.08 11.31
C ASN A 70 4.04 0.16 12.29
N GLU A 71 4.29 1.37 12.80
CA GLU A 71 5.20 1.55 13.93
C GLU A 71 4.58 0.96 15.19
N LYS A 72 5.35 0.84 16.27
CA LYS A 72 4.84 0.35 17.55
C LYS A 72 3.68 1.19 18.07
N SER A 73 3.69 2.48 17.77
CA SER A 73 2.61 3.40 18.12
C SER A 73 1.31 3.15 17.36
N GLY A 74 1.37 2.33 16.31
CA GLY A 74 0.25 2.09 15.40
C GLY A 74 0.28 2.95 14.15
N LYS A 75 1.16 3.96 14.11
CA LYS A 75 1.24 4.87 12.96
C LYS A 75 1.66 4.12 11.70
N PRO A 76 0.89 4.24 10.60
CA PRO A 76 1.25 3.58 9.35
C PRO A 76 2.37 4.30 8.63
N TYR A 77 3.17 3.55 7.89
CA TYR A 77 4.18 4.13 7.01
C TYR A 77 4.42 3.22 5.81
N ILE A 78 5.01 3.78 4.75
CA ILE A 78 5.34 3.06 3.52
C ILE A 78 6.83 2.81 3.47
N LYS A 79 7.19 1.57 3.19
CA LYS A 79 8.56 1.14 2.92
C LYS A 79 8.64 0.65 1.48
N LEU A 80 9.48 1.28 0.69
CA LEU A 80 9.71 0.82 -0.69
C LEU A 80 10.85 -0.19 -0.71
N ILE A 81 10.69 -1.25 -1.50
CA ILE A 81 11.70 -2.29 -1.61
C ILE A 81 12.00 -2.63 -3.08
N ASN A 82 13.15 -3.23 -3.31
CA ASN A 82 13.55 -3.83 -4.58
C ASN A 82 13.45 -2.87 -5.77
N LYS A 83 12.94 -3.35 -6.89
CA LYS A 83 12.87 -2.60 -8.15
C LYS A 83 12.06 -1.31 -8.00
N THR A 84 10.94 -1.35 -7.30
CA THR A 84 10.10 -0.17 -7.10
C THR A 84 10.86 0.95 -6.40
N LYS A 85 11.66 0.62 -5.38
CA LYS A 85 12.48 1.61 -4.69
C LYS A 85 13.41 2.33 -5.67
N LYS A 86 14.10 1.58 -6.53
CA LYS A 86 15.02 2.15 -7.52
C LYS A 86 14.31 3.03 -8.54
N ILE A 87 13.13 2.61 -8.97
CA ILE A 87 12.34 3.39 -9.93
C ILE A 87 11.90 4.72 -9.32
N VAL A 88 11.47 4.71 -8.07
CA VAL A 88 11.04 5.92 -7.38
C VAL A 88 12.22 6.88 -7.20
N GLU A 89 13.38 6.38 -6.79
CA GLU A 89 14.59 7.20 -6.64
C GLU A 89 14.96 7.88 -7.96
N ARG A 90 14.90 7.15 -9.07
CA ARG A 90 15.20 7.71 -10.39
C ARG A 90 14.17 8.75 -10.81
N LYS A 91 12.89 8.48 -10.57
CA LYS A 91 11.84 9.41 -10.94
C LYS A 91 11.93 10.73 -10.16
N LEU A 92 12.20 10.65 -8.87
CA LEU A 92 12.35 11.82 -8.02
C LEU A 92 13.71 12.49 -8.17
N LYS A 93 14.67 11.79 -8.78
CA LYS A 93 16.07 12.22 -8.89
C LYS A 93 16.70 12.49 -7.53
N LYS A 94 16.23 11.79 -6.49
CA LYS A 94 16.68 11.92 -5.10
C LYS A 94 16.69 10.56 -4.44
N LYS A 95 17.65 10.34 -3.56
CA LYS A 95 17.68 9.15 -2.70
C LYS A 95 17.09 9.42 -1.31
N ILE A 96 16.95 10.69 -0.97
CA ILE A 96 16.36 11.10 0.30
C ILE A 96 15.08 11.87 0.00
N TYR A 97 13.98 11.35 0.48
CA TYR A 97 12.66 11.94 0.32
C TYR A 97 11.78 11.43 1.46
N LYS A 98 10.68 12.12 1.70
CA LYS A 98 9.76 11.75 2.75
C LYS A 98 8.42 11.35 2.17
N ILE A 99 7.91 10.19 2.59
CA ILE A 99 6.57 9.73 2.27
C ILE A 99 5.74 9.86 3.54
N SER A 100 4.66 10.63 3.46
CA SER A 100 3.72 10.77 4.57
C SER A 100 2.43 10.04 4.21
N LEU A 101 1.92 9.25 5.14
CA LEU A 101 0.75 8.39 4.92
C LEU A 101 -0.25 8.60 6.05
N SER A 102 -1.51 8.78 5.67
CA SER A 102 -2.63 8.79 6.59
C SER A 102 -3.69 7.84 6.05
N ILE A 103 -4.20 6.97 6.90
CA ILE A 103 -5.21 5.97 6.52
C ILE A 103 -6.37 6.03 7.50
N ALA A 104 -7.58 5.93 6.97
CA ALA A 104 -8.77 5.77 7.77
C ALA A 104 -9.66 4.72 7.12
N ASP A 105 -10.41 4.00 7.93
CA ASP A 105 -11.38 3.05 7.42
C ASP A 105 -12.64 3.05 8.28
N GLU A 106 -13.70 2.61 7.65
CA GLU A 106 -14.93 2.24 8.32
C GLU A 106 -15.32 0.85 7.82
N LYS A 107 -16.44 0.35 8.22
CA LYS A 107 -16.89 -1.01 7.87
C LYS A 107 -16.83 -1.30 6.37
N ASN A 108 -17.23 -0.34 5.53
CA ASN A 108 -17.43 -0.55 4.09
C ASN A 108 -16.37 0.08 3.21
N TYR A 109 -15.57 1.02 3.72
CA TYR A 109 -14.63 1.80 2.92
C TYR A 109 -13.31 2.01 3.63
N ALA A 110 -12.24 2.07 2.86
CA ALA A 110 -10.93 2.52 3.32
C ALA A 110 -10.48 3.68 2.45
N VAL A 111 -9.82 4.66 3.05
CA VAL A 111 -9.29 5.81 2.35
C VAL A 111 -7.88 6.10 2.84
N ALA A 112 -7.01 6.51 1.92
CA ALA A 112 -5.63 6.86 2.26
C ALA A 112 -5.24 8.16 1.57
N PHE A 113 -4.39 8.92 2.25
CA PHE A 113 -3.77 10.12 1.70
C PHE A 113 -2.26 9.95 1.78
N VAL A 114 -1.58 10.22 0.68
CA VAL A 114 -0.14 10.11 0.58
C VAL A 114 0.43 11.41 0.05
N THR A 115 1.47 11.92 0.69
CA THR A 115 2.27 13.02 0.15
C THR A 115 3.72 12.58 0.06
N ILE A 116 4.40 13.04 -0.98
CA ILE A 116 5.82 12.79 -1.19
C ILE A 116 6.50 14.14 -1.22
N SER A 117 7.46 14.36 -0.31
CA SER A 117 8.24 15.61 -0.27
C SER A 117 9.72 15.32 -0.43
N ILE A 118 10.38 16.22 -1.14
CA ILE A 118 11.79 16.08 -1.50
C ILE A 118 12.66 16.92 -0.58
#